data_5fb407df91b1b0e705ce40d8bfca3654
#
_entry.id   5fb407df91b1b0e705ce40d8bfca3654
#
_cell.length_a   1.000
_cell.length_b   1.000
_cell.length_c   1.000
_cell.angle_alpha   90.00
_cell.angle_beta   90.00
_cell.angle_gamma   90.00
#
_symmetry.space_group_name_H-M   'P 1'
#
loop_
_entity.id
_entity.type
_entity.pdbx_description
1 polymer ?
#
loop_
_entity_poly.entity_id
_entity_poly.type
_entity_poly.pdbx_seq_one_letter_code
_entity_poly.pdbx_strand_id
1 'polypeptide(L)'
;MKHLSARKALRRPFRFPAARAFAIGIAACALAAPALGQAQDDRMTPIAAPAQPDAIELGTGALPGATAKESWHRQYGSRFARNVTVATLTPFLPDPAKASGAAVVVAPGGGFRTLSMDNEGYDVARALAAKGVAAFVLKYRLRQTPADMAGFERSMQEMFSGVARTPLPAPASAATDLAPQLADSTAAFRLIRARAAQWHVDPDRIGMIGFSAGAMLTMATTLSATEAKPAFIGNIYGPLGSMTVPQDAPPMFAAIAADDPLFGNRDFKLIDDWRAAHRPVEFHLYEQGGHGFGMYPKATTSTGWFDAFVRWIDMHGMLKRAR
;
A
#
# COMPACT_ATOMS: atom_id res chain seq x y z
N MET A 1 -24.98 -48.77 53.43
CA MET A 1 -25.94 -48.07 54.32
C MET A 1 -25.29 -46.67 54.63
N LYS A 2 -25.86 -45.60 54.06
CA LYS A 2 -26.07 -44.27 54.64
C LYS A 2 -26.67 -43.41 53.58
N HIS A 3 -27.90 -42.98 53.78
CA HIS A 3 -28.71 -42.08 52.98
C HIS A 3 -28.10 -40.66 52.94
N LEU A 4 -28.08 -40.01 51.76
CA LEU A 4 -27.96 -38.57 51.66
C LEU A 4 -29.25 -38.02 51.05
N SER A 5 -29.91 -37.21 51.86
CA SER A 5 -31.16 -36.51 51.63
C SER A 5 -30.99 -35.35 50.66
N ALA A 6 -31.87 -35.28 49.65
CA ALA A 6 -31.99 -34.16 48.73
C ALA A 6 -32.73 -32.98 49.40
N ARG A 7 -32.07 -31.80 49.51
CA ARG A 7 -32.74 -30.56 49.90
C ARG A 7 -33.30 -29.85 48.65
N LYS A 8 -34.62 -29.77 48.58
CA LYS A 8 -35.37 -28.91 47.63
C LYS A 8 -35.17 -27.43 48.02
N ALA A 9 -34.65 -26.66 47.11
CA ALA A 9 -34.61 -25.19 47.22
C ALA A 9 -35.91 -24.61 46.66
N LEU A 10 -36.68 -23.92 47.50
CA LEU A 10 -37.87 -23.16 47.13
C LEU A 10 -37.49 -21.91 46.32
N ARG A 11 -38.01 -21.82 45.12
CA ARG A 11 -37.97 -20.56 44.31
C ARG A 11 -39.06 -19.61 44.81
N ARG A 12 -38.68 -18.38 45.23
CA ARG A 12 -39.62 -17.28 45.52
C ARG A 12 -39.91 -16.53 44.22
N PRO A 13 -41.16 -16.15 43.93
CA PRO A 13 -41.47 -15.35 42.75
C PRO A 13 -41.14 -13.87 42.99
N PHE A 14 -40.45 -13.26 41.99
CA PHE A 14 -40.17 -11.84 41.92
C PHE A 14 -41.49 -11.12 41.58
N ARG A 15 -41.89 -10.16 42.41
CA ARG A 15 -42.98 -9.21 42.16
C ARG A 15 -42.41 -7.93 41.53
N PHE A 16 -42.89 -7.58 40.35
CA PHE A 16 -42.63 -6.28 39.72
C PHE A 16 -43.54 -5.21 40.34
N PRO A 17 -43.02 -3.99 40.65
CA PRO A 17 -43.86 -2.88 41.02
C PRO A 17 -44.48 -2.20 39.79
N ALA A 18 -45.69 -1.68 39.95
CA ALA A 18 -46.55 -1.10 38.95
C ALA A 18 -45.91 0.14 38.26
N ALA A 19 -46.11 0.23 36.96
CA ALA A 19 -45.67 1.33 36.09
C ALA A 19 -46.39 2.65 36.45
N ARG A 20 -45.62 3.70 36.73
CA ARG A 20 -46.11 5.07 36.69
C ARG A 20 -45.88 5.62 35.28
N ALA A 21 -46.95 6.00 34.60
CA ALA A 21 -46.92 6.68 33.32
C ALA A 21 -46.25 8.05 33.46
N PHE A 22 -45.11 8.25 32.85
CA PHE A 22 -44.51 9.56 32.61
C PHE A 22 -44.79 9.93 31.15
N ALA A 23 -45.53 11.02 30.94
CA ALA A 23 -45.70 11.65 29.64
C ALA A 23 -44.37 12.28 29.23
N ILE A 24 -43.69 11.71 28.22
CA ILE A 24 -42.48 12.29 27.64
C ILE A 24 -42.92 13.06 26.39
N GLY A 25 -42.69 14.37 26.41
CA GLY A 25 -42.85 15.25 25.26
C GLY A 25 -41.90 14.82 24.13
N ILE A 26 -42.46 14.62 22.94
CA ILE A 26 -41.70 14.30 21.72
C ILE A 26 -40.96 15.57 21.27
N ALA A 27 -39.71 15.71 21.66
CA ALA A 27 -38.78 16.61 20.97
C ALA A 27 -38.41 15.96 19.65
N ALA A 28 -38.81 16.55 18.52
CA ALA A 28 -38.38 16.12 17.19
C ALA A 28 -36.88 16.39 17.03
N CYS A 29 -36.04 15.42 17.38
CA CYS A 29 -34.67 15.39 16.92
C CYS A 29 -34.69 15.03 15.41
N ALA A 30 -34.40 16.03 14.58
CA ALA A 30 -34.07 15.80 13.20
C ALA A 30 -32.83 14.90 13.17
N LEU A 31 -33.03 13.59 12.93
CA LEU A 31 -31.98 12.67 12.62
C LEU A 31 -31.37 13.12 11.29
N ALA A 32 -30.21 13.76 11.33
CA ALA A 32 -29.36 13.91 10.19
C ALA A 32 -29.05 12.48 9.72
N ALA A 33 -29.63 12.07 8.59
CA ALA A 33 -29.27 10.81 7.94
C ALA A 33 -27.76 10.83 7.72
N PRO A 34 -27.02 9.75 8.06
CA PRO A 34 -25.62 9.66 7.68
C PRO A 34 -25.56 9.81 6.16
N ALA A 35 -24.75 10.75 5.68
CA ALA A 35 -24.47 10.88 4.27
C ALA A 35 -23.98 9.51 3.78
N LEU A 36 -24.81 8.82 3.02
CA LEU A 36 -24.41 7.61 2.29
C LEU A 36 -23.20 8.02 1.48
N GLY A 37 -22.03 7.46 1.80
CA GLY A 37 -20.81 7.71 1.05
C GLY A 37 -21.14 7.51 -0.43
N GLN A 38 -20.92 8.55 -1.23
CA GLN A 38 -21.11 8.46 -2.68
C GLN A 38 -20.26 7.29 -3.17
N ALA A 39 -20.87 6.33 -3.86
CA ALA A 39 -20.14 5.28 -4.54
C ALA A 39 -19.08 5.96 -5.41
N GLN A 40 -17.81 5.65 -5.19
CA GLN A 40 -16.73 6.23 -6.00
C GLN A 40 -16.97 5.85 -7.46
N ASP A 41 -16.94 6.84 -8.37
CA ASP A 41 -17.08 6.62 -9.81
C ASP A 41 -15.92 5.74 -10.30
N ASP A 42 -16.22 4.51 -10.69
CA ASP A 42 -15.27 3.51 -11.15
C ASP A 42 -14.92 3.64 -12.64
N ARG A 43 -15.57 4.56 -13.35
CA ARG A 43 -15.31 4.79 -14.78
C ARG A 43 -13.91 5.34 -14.99
N MET A 44 -13.24 4.80 -16.00
CA MET A 44 -11.96 5.32 -16.48
C MET A 44 -12.19 6.45 -17.47
N THR A 45 -11.92 7.68 -17.07
CA THR A 45 -12.10 8.87 -17.93
C THR A 45 -10.74 9.44 -18.33
N PRO A 46 -10.43 9.54 -19.63
CA PRO A 46 -9.17 10.15 -20.09
C PRO A 46 -9.04 11.60 -19.60
N ILE A 47 -7.83 11.96 -19.19
CA ILE A 47 -7.48 13.34 -18.81
C ILE A 47 -6.18 13.77 -19.49
N ALA A 48 -5.96 15.06 -19.61
CA ALA A 48 -4.65 15.60 -20.00
C ALA A 48 -3.59 15.17 -18.97
N ALA A 49 -2.37 14.94 -19.44
CA ALA A 49 -1.25 14.68 -18.53
C ALA A 49 -1.08 15.86 -17.55
N PRO A 50 -1.10 15.63 -16.23
CA PRO A 50 -0.90 16.71 -15.28
C PRO A 50 0.53 17.24 -15.37
N ALA A 51 0.71 18.53 -15.06
CA ALA A 51 2.05 19.09 -14.89
C ALA A 51 2.78 18.39 -13.74
N GLN A 52 4.03 18.03 -13.95
CA GLN A 52 4.89 17.34 -12.99
C GLN A 52 6.24 18.10 -12.86
N PRO A 53 6.23 19.38 -12.39
CA PRO A 53 7.42 20.23 -12.42
C PRO A 53 8.56 19.71 -11.55
N ASP A 54 8.24 18.96 -10.49
CA ASP A 54 9.22 18.44 -9.53
C ASP A 54 9.67 17.00 -9.87
N ALA A 55 9.16 16.42 -10.96
CA ALA A 55 9.54 15.09 -11.39
C ALA A 55 10.95 15.09 -12.00
N ILE A 56 11.83 14.25 -11.46
CA ILE A 56 13.22 14.13 -11.88
C ILE A 56 13.36 12.83 -12.67
N GLU A 57 13.83 12.91 -13.93
CA GLU A 57 14.12 11.71 -14.71
C GLU A 57 15.26 10.90 -14.08
N LEU A 58 15.09 9.59 -14.06
CA LEU A 58 16.06 8.69 -13.44
C LEU A 58 17.23 8.30 -14.35
N GLY A 59 17.20 8.69 -15.62
CA GLY A 59 18.26 8.38 -16.57
C GLY A 59 18.37 6.90 -16.95
N THR A 60 17.33 6.09 -16.70
CA THR A 60 17.30 4.66 -17.05
C THR A 60 16.96 4.42 -18.53
N GLY A 61 16.77 5.50 -19.29
CA GLY A 61 16.39 5.44 -20.69
C GLY A 61 14.91 5.14 -20.91
N ALA A 62 14.46 5.29 -22.15
CA ALA A 62 13.10 4.96 -22.53
C ALA A 62 12.87 3.43 -22.55
N LEU A 63 11.64 3.00 -22.36
CA LEU A 63 11.26 1.58 -22.47
C LEU A 63 11.51 1.12 -23.92
N PRO A 64 12.37 0.11 -24.15
CA PRO A 64 12.64 -0.38 -25.50
C PRO A 64 11.38 -0.88 -26.20
N GLY A 65 11.19 -0.54 -27.48
CA GLY A 65 10.07 -0.97 -28.30
C GLY A 65 8.73 -0.33 -27.93
N ALA A 66 8.70 0.65 -27.05
CA ALA A 66 7.46 1.35 -26.70
C ALA A 66 6.96 2.17 -27.87
N THR A 67 5.68 2.01 -28.22
CA THR A 67 5.01 2.74 -29.30
C THR A 67 3.90 3.67 -28.80
N ALA A 68 3.25 3.31 -27.68
CA ALA A 68 2.23 4.14 -27.07
C ALA A 68 2.86 5.23 -26.18
N LYS A 69 2.33 6.44 -26.31
CA LYS A 69 2.74 7.58 -25.47
C LYS A 69 2.13 7.48 -24.08
N GLU A 70 2.85 8.01 -23.07
CA GLU A 70 2.31 8.20 -21.72
C GLU A 70 0.96 8.92 -21.81
N SER A 71 -0.02 8.38 -21.10
CA SER A 71 -1.37 8.92 -21.05
C SER A 71 -1.94 8.77 -19.65
N TRP A 72 -2.97 9.56 -19.36
CA TRP A 72 -3.54 9.65 -18.03
C TRP A 72 -5.05 9.47 -18.06
N HIS A 73 -5.58 8.93 -16.97
CA HIS A 73 -7.02 8.83 -16.76
C HIS A 73 -7.36 9.08 -15.30
N ARG A 74 -8.62 9.37 -15.04
CA ARG A 74 -9.21 9.44 -13.71
C ARG A 74 -10.08 8.22 -13.48
N GLN A 75 -9.98 7.64 -12.29
CA GLN A 75 -10.82 6.55 -11.79
C GLN A 75 -10.88 6.64 -10.27
N TYR A 76 -11.99 6.34 -9.64
CA TYR A 76 -12.17 6.44 -8.18
C TYR A 76 -11.79 7.81 -7.59
N GLY A 77 -11.99 8.89 -8.36
CA GLY A 77 -11.55 10.23 -7.95
C GLY A 77 -10.04 10.51 -8.07
N SER A 78 -9.22 9.50 -8.37
CA SER A 78 -7.75 9.57 -8.43
C SER A 78 -7.22 9.57 -9.86
N ARG A 79 -6.02 10.11 -10.04
CA ARG A 79 -5.29 10.13 -11.32
C ARG A 79 -4.40 8.89 -11.44
N PHE A 80 -4.42 8.32 -12.62
CA PHE A 80 -3.62 7.16 -12.99
C PHE A 80 -2.78 7.47 -14.22
N ALA A 81 -1.49 7.08 -14.19
CA ALA A 81 -0.60 7.14 -15.36
C ALA A 81 -0.53 5.76 -16.02
N ARG A 82 -0.51 5.72 -17.36
CA ARG A 82 -0.30 4.49 -18.15
C ARG A 82 0.67 4.72 -19.30
N ASN A 83 1.20 3.65 -19.86
CA ASN A 83 2.20 3.70 -20.91
C ASN A 83 3.42 4.59 -20.55
N VAL A 84 3.82 4.56 -19.28
CA VAL A 84 5.01 5.25 -18.81
C VAL A 84 6.22 4.59 -19.46
N THR A 85 6.97 5.36 -20.23
CA THR A 85 8.17 4.91 -20.95
C THR A 85 9.46 5.45 -20.36
N VAL A 86 9.41 6.57 -19.64
CA VAL A 86 10.52 7.21 -18.95
C VAL A 86 10.22 7.27 -17.46
N ALA A 87 11.10 6.68 -16.66
CA ALA A 87 10.94 6.66 -15.22
C ALA A 87 11.31 8.02 -14.60
N THR A 88 10.49 8.44 -13.64
CA THR A 88 10.76 9.67 -12.86
C THR A 88 10.59 9.44 -11.37
N LEU A 89 11.25 10.28 -10.58
CA LEU A 89 11.14 10.34 -9.13
C LEU A 89 10.66 11.71 -8.71
N THR A 90 9.55 11.79 -7.97
CA THR A 90 9.00 13.07 -7.48
C THR A 90 9.20 13.15 -5.96
N PRO A 91 10.02 14.12 -5.47
CA PRO A 91 10.27 14.30 -4.05
C PRO A 91 9.10 15.00 -3.34
N PHE A 92 8.81 14.55 -2.13
CA PHE A 92 7.94 15.17 -1.14
C PHE A 92 8.73 15.29 0.16
N LEU A 93 9.28 16.48 0.37
CA LEU A 93 10.19 16.72 1.48
C LEU A 93 9.43 17.26 2.70
N PRO A 94 9.77 16.82 3.91
CA PRO A 94 9.24 17.43 5.12
C PRO A 94 9.81 18.83 5.32
N ASP A 95 9.16 19.60 6.19
CA ASP A 95 9.79 20.81 6.75
C ASP A 95 11.17 20.43 7.32
N PRO A 96 12.26 21.13 6.92
CA PRO A 96 13.62 20.83 7.41
C PRO A 96 13.72 20.79 8.93
N ALA A 97 12.93 21.62 9.63
CA ALA A 97 12.87 21.64 11.09
C ALA A 97 12.25 20.36 11.67
N LYS A 98 11.54 19.56 10.89
CA LYS A 98 10.87 18.30 11.30
C LYS A 98 11.50 17.05 10.68
N ALA A 99 12.44 17.22 9.77
CA ALA A 99 13.07 16.11 9.07
C ALA A 99 13.72 15.12 10.06
N SER A 100 13.33 13.85 9.96
CA SER A 100 13.87 12.76 10.77
C SER A 100 15.19 12.22 10.23
N GLY A 101 15.48 12.48 8.95
CA GLY A 101 16.54 11.86 8.17
C GLY A 101 16.11 10.57 7.47
N ALA A 102 14.99 9.96 7.85
CA ALA A 102 14.48 8.80 7.13
C ALA A 102 13.85 9.20 5.79
N ALA A 103 13.93 8.28 4.83
CA ALA A 103 13.32 8.43 3.53
C ALA A 103 12.58 7.17 3.07
N VAL A 104 11.59 7.33 2.20
CA VAL A 104 10.81 6.21 1.63
C VAL A 104 10.62 6.40 0.14
N VAL A 105 11.02 5.41 -0.66
CA VAL A 105 10.59 5.28 -2.05
C VAL A 105 9.18 4.69 -2.06
N VAL A 106 8.22 5.38 -2.66
CA VAL A 106 6.82 4.97 -2.76
C VAL A 106 6.57 4.46 -4.17
N ALA A 107 6.23 3.18 -4.31
CA ALA A 107 5.95 2.51 -5.57
C ALA A 107 4.44 2.21 -5.70
N PRO A 108 3.68 3.01 -6.49
CA PRO A 108 2.25 2.77 -6.69
C PRO A 108 1.95 1.44 -7.38
N GLY A 109 0.74 0.91 -7.19
CA GLY A 109 0.23 -0.27 -7.87
C GLY A 109 -0.44 0.03 -9.21
N GLY A 110 -1.00 -1.02 -9.82
CA GLY A 110 -1.72 -0.94 -11.09
C GLY A 110 -1.32 -2.03 -12.09
N GLY A 111 -0.86 -3.19 -11.61
CA GLY A 111 -0.59 -4.39 -12.43
C GLY A 111 0.54 -4.22 -13.43
N PHE A 112 1.48 -3.31 -13.22
CA PHE A 112 2.52 -2.91 -14.20
C PHE A 112 1.97 -2.38 -15.52
N ARG A 113 0.69 -2.02 -15.60
CA ARG A 113 0.01 -1.47 -16.79
C ARG A 113 -0.47 -0.05 -16.57
N THR A 114 -0.69 0.32 -15.32
CA THR A 114 -1.01 1.68 -14.88
C THR A 114 -0.37 1.96 -13.52
N LEU A 115 -0.40 3.21 -13.06
CA LEU A 115 0.06 3.62 -11.72
C LEU A 115 -1.02 4.45 -11.04
N SER A 116 -1.42 4.04 -9.85
CA SER A 116 -2.33 4.78 -8.96
C SER A 116 -1.60 5.97 -8.32
N MET A 117 -1.42 7.06 -9.10
CA MET A 117 -0.50 8.14 -8.74
C MET A 117 -0.96 8.96 -7.55
N ASP A 118 -2.27 9.20 -7.38
CA ASP A 118 -2.76 9.94 -6.21
C ASP A 118 -2.84 9.04 -4.98
N ASN A 119 -3.72 8.06 -4.96
CA ASN A 119 -4.05 7.25 -3.79
C ASN A 119 -2.87 6.46 -3.19
N GLU A 120 -2.02 5.87 -4.05
CA GLU A 120 -0.90 5.02 -3.64
C GLU A 120 0.47 5.70 -3.82
N GLY A 121 0.48 6.91 -4.38
CA GLY A 121 1.69 7.70 -4.61
C GLY A 121 1.69 8.99 -3.80
N TYR A 122 1.06 10.03 -4.36
CA TYR A 122 1.18 11.40 -3.83
C TYR A 122 0.56 11.58 -2.45
N ASP A 123 -0.57 10.92 -2.15
CA ASP A 123 -1.23 11.05 -0.85
C ASP A 123 -0.41 10.36 0.25
N VAL A 124 0.16 9.18 -0.05
CA VAL A 124 1.11 8.49 0.84
C VAL A 124 2.33 9.36 1.09
N ALA A 125 2.91 9.92 0.03
CA ALA A 125 4.11 10.73 0.13
C ALA A 125 3.89 12.02 0.95
N ARG A 126 2.76 12.70 0.73
CA ARG A 126 2.38 13.88 1.55
C ARG A 126 2.19 13.51 3.02
N ALA A 127 1.53 12.38 3.28
CA ALA A 127 1.30 11.92 4.64
C ALA A 127 2.62 11.56 5.35
N LEU A 128 3.57 10.93 4.67
CA LEU A 128 4.91 10.66 5.19
C LEU A 128 5.71 11.94 5.46
N ALA A 129 5.68 12.89 4.52
CA ALA A 129 6.35 14.18 4.68
C ALA A 129 5.80 14.96 5.88
N ALA A 130 4.48 14.91 6.11
CA ALA A 130 3.85 15.51 7.30
C ALA A 130 4.33 14.86 8.62
N LYS A 131 4.82 13.61 8.60
CA LYS A 131 5.43 12.91 9.75
C LYS A 131 6.95 13.09 9.85
N GLY A 132 7.54 13.94 9.00
CA GLY A 132 8.99 14.20 9.02
C GLY A 132 9.84 13.20 8.21
N VAL A 133 9.23 12.36 7.40
CA VAL A 133 9.90 11.38 6.55
C VAL A 133 9.92 11.90 5.11
N ALA A 134 11.09 12.03 4.50
CA ALA A 134 11.19 12.37 3.07
C ALA A 134 10.58 11.23 2.25
N ALA A 135 9.70 11.54 1.31
CA ALA A 135 9.07 10.54 0.48
C ALA A 135 9.29 10.85 -1.00
N PHE A 136 9.48 9.81 -1.78
CA PHE A 136 9.84 9.90 -3.18
C PHE A 136 8.92 8.99 -3.99
N VAL A 137 8.00 9.57 -4.76
CA VAL A 137 7.08 8.79 -5.60
C VAL A 137 7.79 8.35 -6.86
N LEU A 138 7.90 7.05 -7.05
CA LEU A 138 8.51 6.41 -8.21
C LEU A 138 7.45 6.15 -9.28
N LYS A 139 7.47 6.95 -10.37
CA LYS A 139 6.73 6.68 -11.60
C LYS A 139 7.62 5.79 -12.47
N TYR A 140 7.53 4.48 -12.28
CA TYR A 140 8.37 3.50 -12.99
C TYR A 140 7.81 3.13 -14.36
N ARG A 141 8.66 2.63 -15.26
CA ARG A 141 8.28 2.20 -16.62
C ARG A 141 7.27 1.07 -16.58
N LEU A 142 6.29 1.13 -17.48
CA LEU A 142 5.15 0.23 -17.51
C LEU A 142 5.13 -0.62 -18.79
N ARG A 143 4.54 -1.80 -18.70
CA ARG A 143 4.15 -2.59 -19.87
C ARG A 143 3.19 -1.80 -20.72
N GLN A 144 3.37 -1.85 -22.05
CA GLN A 144 2.52 -1.13 -22.99
C GLN A 144 1.09 -1.70 -23.01
N THR A 145 0.13 -0.83 -23.09
CA THR A 145 -1.30 -1.11 -23.16
C THR A 145 -1.91 -0.40 -24.37
N PRO A 146 -3.09 -0.83 -24.86
CA PRO A 146 -3.79 -0.14 -25.95
C PRO A 146 -3.90 1.37 -25.66
N ALA A 147 -3.72 2.19 -26.71
CA ALA A 147 -3.79 3.63 -26.59
C ALA A 147 -5.22 4.11 -26.27
N ASP A 148 -6.22 3.48 -26.88
CA ASP A 148 -7.62 3.79 -26.63
C ASP A 148 -8.10 3.26 -25.26
N MET A 149 -9.10 3.95 -24.69
CA MET A 149 -9.57 3.63 -23.33
C MET A 149 -10.30 2.28 -23.28
N ALA A 150 -11.13 1.97 -24.26
CA ALA A 150 -11.89 0.71 -24.26
C ALA A 150 -10.97 -0.52 -24.38
N GLY A 151 -9.92 -0.43 -25.19
CA GLY A 151 -8.87 -1.46 -25.27
C GLY A 151 -8.11 -1.61 -23.96
N PHE A 152 -7.78 -0.49 -23.31
CA PHE A 152 -7.13 -0.49 -22.01
C PHE A 152 -8.00 -1.14 -20.93
N GLU A 153 -9.27 -0.76 -20.82
CA GLU A 153 -10.24 -1.34 -19.88
C GLU A 153 -10.34 -2.86 -20.03
N ARG A 154 -10.51 -3.35 -21.29
CA ARG A 154 -10.51 -4.79 -21.56
C ARG A 154 -9.22 -5.46 -21.09
N SER A 155 -8.07 -4.86 -21.38
CA SER A 155 -6.77 -5.41 -20.97
C SER A 155 -6.61 -5.49 -19.45
N MET A 156 -7.17 -4.54 -18.70
CA MET A 156 -7.18 -4.57 -17.24
C MET A 156 -8.11 -5.64 -16.70
N GLN A 157 -9.31 -5.78 -17.26
CA GLN A 157 -10.26 -6.84 -16.89
C GLN A 157 -9.68 -8.24 -17.11
N GLU A 158 -9.05 -8.47 -18.26
CA GLU A 158 -8.36 -9.73 -18.58
C GLU A 158 -7.24 -10.01 -17.59
N MET A 159 -6.42 -9.01 -17.27
CA MET A 159 -5.34 -9.15 -16.31
C MET A 159 -5.87 -9.54 -14.92
N PHE A 160 -6.86 -8.81 -14.38
CA PHE A 160 -7.41 -9.09 -13.05
C PHE A 160 -8.09 -10.47 -13.00
N SER A 161 -8.82 -10.84 -14.05
CA SER A 161 -9.42 -12.17 -14.18
C SER A 161 -8.35 -13.27 -14.23
N GLY A 162 -7.23 -13.01 -14.88
CA GLY A 162 -6.07 -13.92 -14.93
C GLY A 162 -5.40 -14.09 -13.57
N VAL A 163 -5.09 -12.99 -12.89
CA VAL A 163 -4.43 -13.01 -11.57
C VAL A 163 -5.26 -13.79 -10.56
N ALA A 164 -6.58 -13.61 -10.54
CA ALA A 164 -7.47 -14.34 -9.62
C ALA A 164 -7.42 -15.87 -9.81
N ARG A 165 -7.08 -16.37 -11.01
CA ARG A 165 -7.13 -17.79 -11.38
C ARG A 165 -5.77 -18.48 -11.44
N THR A 166 -4.68 -17.72 -11.61
CA THR A 166 -3.35 -18.29 -11.91
C THR A 166 -2.48 -18.30 -10.64
N PRO A 167 -1.72 -19.38 -10.38
CA PRO A 167 -0.67 -19.33 -9.38
C PRO A 167 0.31 -18.21 -9.69
N LEU A 168 0.82 -17.55 -8.66
CA LEU A 168 1.83 -16.51 -8.85
C LEU A 168 3.11 -17.12 -9.41
N PRO A 169 3.80 -16.44 -10.36
CA PRO A 169 5.08 -16.94 -10.89
C PRO A 169 6.13 -17.05 -9.78
N ALA A 170 7.05 -17.98 -9.95
CA ALA A 170 8.17 -18.11 -9.03
C ALA A 170 9.02 -16.83 -8.98
N PRO A 171 9.62 -16.47 -7.83
CA PRO A 171 10.37 -15.21 -7.66
C PRO A 171 11.48 -14.98 -8.70
N ALA A 172 12.17 -16.04 -9.13
CA ALA A 172 13.24 -15.94 -10.12
C ALA A 172 12.76 -15.53 -11.51
N SER A 173 11.57 -15.96 -11.95
CA SER A 173 10.98 -15.52 -13.22
C SER A 173 10.44 -14.08 -13.15
N ALA A 174 9.92 -13.68 -11.99
CA ALA A 174 9.45 -12.32 -11.77
C ALA A 174 10.59 -11.29 -11.90
N ALA A 175 11.80 -11.60 -11.46
CA ALA A 175 12.95 -10.69 -11.56
C ALA A 175 13.33 -10.39 -13.01
N THR A 176 13.29 -11.37 -13.90
CA THR A 176 13.60 -11.18 -15.33
C THR A 176 12.54 -10.34 -16.03
N ASP A 177 11.27 -10.58 -15.71
CA ASP A 177 10.13 -9.84 -16.27
C ASP A 177 10.05 -8.39 -15.79
N LEU A 178 10.73 -8.04 -14.69
CA LEU A 178 10.72 -6.71 -14.07
C LEU A 178 12.05 -5.96 -14.27
N ALA A 179 12.92 -6.39 -15.16
CA ALA A 179 14.24 -5.77 -15.36
C ALA A 179 14.19 -4.24 -15.56
N PRO A 180 13.29 -3.66 -16.38
CA PRO A 180 13.18 -2.20 -16.49
C PRO A 180 12.79 -1.53 -15.17
N GLN A 181 11.82 -2.09 -14.43
CA GLN A 181 11.33 -1.54 -13.17
C GLN A 181 12.37 -1.66 -12.05
N LEU A 182 13.15 -2.76 -12.04
CA LEU A 182 14.29 -2.93 -11.14
C LEU A 182 15.39 -1.91 -11.40
N ALA A 183 15.68 -1.61 -12.66
CA ALA A 183 16.60 -0.54 -13.01
C ALA A 183 16.11 0.81 -12.52
N ASP A 184 14.80 1.07 -12.65
CA ASP A 184 14.17 2.32 -12.19
C ASP A 184 14.23 2.47 -10.67
N SER A 185 13.87 1.42 -9.91
CA SER A 185 13.95 1.45 -8.45
C SER A 185 15.39 1.60 -7.97
N THR A 186 16.34 0.90 -8.58
CA THR A 186 17.77 1.02 -8.25
C THR A 186 18.28 2.42 -8.51
N ALA A 187 17.91 3.03 -9.64
CA ALA A 187 18.28 4.41 -9.97
C ALA A 187 17.65 5.43 -8.99
N ALA A 188 16.44 5.17 -8.52
CA ALA A 188 15.80 6.01 -7.50
C ALA A 188 16.62 6.00 -6.19
N PHE A 189 17.02 4.85 -5.68
CA PHE A 189 17.88 4.76 -4.49
C PHE A 189 19.23 5.45 -4.70
N ARG A 190 19.84 5.28 -5.86
CA ARG A 190 21.11 5.94 -6.21
C ARG A 190 20.96 7.45 -6.21
N LEU A 191 19.89 7.98 -6.83
CA LEU A 191 19.61 9.41 -6.86
C LEU A 191 19.37 9.99 -5.48
N ILE A 192 18.60 9.28 -4.62
CA ILE A 192 18.34 9.74 -3.25
C ILE A 192 19.65 9.80 -2.46
N ARG A 193 20.49 8.77 -2.54
CA ARG A 193 21.81 8.77 -1.86
C ARG A 193 22.71 9.87 -2.36
N ALA A 194 22.76 10.11 -3.68
CA ALA A 194 23.56 11.17 -4.27
C ALA A 194 23.15 12.59 -3.84
N ARG A 195 21.86 12.77 -3.51
CA ARG A 195 21.29 14.05 -3.04
C ARG A 195 20.92 14.06 -1.56
N ALA A 196 21.41 13.11 -0.80
CA ALA A 196 21.01 12.90 0.60
C ALA A 196 21.18 14.16 1.45
N ALA A 197 22.33 14.84 1.34
CA ALA A 197 22.59 16.11 2.04
C ALA A 197 21.60 17.21 1.64
N GLN A 198 21.31 17.35 0.34
CA GLN A 198 20.35 18.36 -0.19
C GLN A 198 18.94 18.14 0.35
N TRP A 199 18.55 16.88 0.56
CA TRP A 199 17.19 16.48 0.99
C TRP A 199 17.09 16.18 2.49
N HIS A 200 18.14 16.42 3.25
CA HIS A 200 18.22 16.10 4.68
C HIS A 200 17.89 14.64 4.97
N VAL A 201 18.39 13.73 4.13
CA VAL A 201 18.21 12.28 4.21
C VAL A 201 19.49 11.62 4.70
N ASP A 202 19.34 10.66 5.61
CA ASP A 202 20.39 9.72 5.98
C ASP A 202 20.43 8.58 4.94
N PRO A 203 21.52 8.39 4.18
CA PRO A 203 21.60 7.38 3.13
C PRO A 203 21.40 5.94 3.60
N ASP A 204 21.58 5.67 4.90
CA ASP A 204 21.39 4.35 5.51
C ASP A 204 19.96 4.13 6.05
N ARG A 205 19.08 5.15 5.95
CA ARG A 205 17.70 5.12 6.47
C ARG A 205 16.65 5.28 5.35
N ILE A 206 16.95 4.75 4.17
CA ILE A 206 16.06 4.80 3.01
C ILE A 206 15.30 3.47 2.90
N GLY A 207 13.99 3.49 3.13
CA GLY A 207 13.09 2.35 2.92
C GLY A 207 12.38 2.40 1.57
N MET A 208 11.59 1.36 1.31
CA MET A 208 10.69 1.31 0.16
C MET A 208 9.33 0.76 0.58
N ILE A 209 8.25 1.38 0.12
CA ILE A 209 6.89 0.88 0.28
C ILE A 209 6.25 0.73 -1.08
N GLY A 210 5.56 -0.38 -1.30
CA GLY A 210 4.86 -0.62 -2.54
C GLY A 210 3.46 -1.16 -2.33
N PHE A 211 2.63 -0.91 -3.34
CA PHE A 211 1.22 -1.24 -3.36
C PHE A 211 0.93 -2.20 -4.51
N SER A 212 0.31 -3.37 -4.26
CA SER A 212 -0.02 -4.33 -5.31
C SER A 212 1.19 -4.67 -6.21
N ALA A 213 1.18 -4.30 -7.49
CA ALA A 213 2.35 -4.45 -8.38
C ALA A 213 3.59 -3.69 -7.86
N GLY A 214 3.41 -2.53 -7.23
CA GLY A 214 4.48 -1.80 -6.56
C GLY A 214 5.05 -2.57 -5.36
N ALA A 215 4.24 -3.36 -4.65
CA ALA A 215 4.72 -4.27 -3.62
C ALA A 215 5.55 -5.42 -4.22
N MET A 216 5.15 -5.95 -5.37
CA MET A 216 5.98 -6.92 -6.12
C MET A 216 7.32 -6.31 -6.51
N LEU A 217 7.34 -5.05 -6.98
CA LEU A 217 8.57 -4.33 -7.28
C LEU A 217 9.42 -4.11 -6.02
N THR A 218 8.80 -3.77 -4.89
CA THR A 218 9.50 -3.63 -3.59
C THR A 218 10.17 -4.93 -3.19
N MET A 219 9.47 -6.06 -3.29
CA MET A 219 10.03 -7.38 -2.99
C MET A 219 11.17 -7.73 -3.97
N ALA A 220 10.97 -7.52 -5.28
CA ALA A 220 12.00 -7.78 -6.28
C ALA A 220 13.24 -6.89 -6.07
N THR A 221 13.06 -5.61 -5.76
CA THR A 221 14.16 -4.67 -5.43
C THR A 221 14.93 -5.13 -4.20
N THR A 222 14.23 -5.62 -3.18
CA THR A 222 14.84 -6.09 -1.93
C THR A 222 15.63 -7.38 -2.12
N LEU A 223 15.08 -8.34 -2.88
CA LEU A 223 15.63 -9.69 -2.98
C LEU A 223 16.62 -9.85 -4.13
N SER A 224 16.59 -8.98 -5.15
CA SER A 224 17.41 -9.11 -6.35
C SER A 224 18.39 -7.97 -6.58
N ALA A 225 18.06 -6.76 -6.14
CA ALA A 225 18.86 -5.56 -6.44
C ALA A 225 19.90 -5.30 -5.37
N THR A 226 21.11 -5.59 -5.67
CA THR A 226 22.24 -5.44 -4.73
C THR A 226 22.54 -3.98 -4.33
N GLU A 227 22.27 -3.00 -5.20
CA GLU A 227 22.61 -1.59 -4.95
C GLU A 227 21.52 -0.82 -4.19
N ALA A 228 20.25 -1.18 -4.33
CA ALA A 228 19.15 -0.47 -3.68
C ALA A 228 19.21 -0.63 -2.15
N LYS A 229 19.31 -1.86 -1.64
CA LYS A 229 19.41 -2.22 -0.21
C LYS A 229 18.50 -1.37 0.68
N PRO A 230 17.17 -1.53 0.59
CA PRO A 230 16.25 -0.80 1.46
C PRO A 230 16.54 -1.09 2.93
N ALA A 231 16.54 -0.07 3.80
CA ALA A 231 16.70 -0.23 5.25
C ALA A 231 15.47 -0.87 5.92
N PHE A 232 14.31 -0.72 5.32
CA PHE A 232 13.04 -1.34 5.70
C PHE A 232 12.10 -1.37 4.50
N ILE A 233 11.09 -2.23 4.51
CA ILE A 233 10.13 -2.34 3.41
C ILE A 233 8.68 -2.42 3.89
N GLY A 234 7.77 -1.96 3.03
CA GLY A 234 6.33 -2.11 3.16
C GLY A 234 5.74 -2.86 1.98
N ASN A 235 5.04 -3.96 2.23
CA ASN A 235 4.26 -4.73 1.25
C ASN A 235 2.78 -4.54 1.53
N ILE A 236 2.13 -3.65 0.76
CA ILE A 236 0.72 -3.32 0.94
C ILE A 236 -0.09 -4.01 -0.15
N TYR A 237 -0.97 -4.93 0.27
CA TYR A 237 -1.77 -5.83 -0.58
C TYR A 237 -1.02 -6.38 -1.81
N GLY A 238 0.26 -6.67 -1.63
CA GLY A 238 1.03 -7.48 -2.57
C GLY A 238 0.89 -8.98 -2.28
N PRO A 239 1.37 -9.83 -3.20
CA PRO A 239 1.39 -11.27 -2.94
C PRO A 239 2.31 -11.62 -1.77
N LEU A 240 1.86 -12.55 -0.93
CA LEU A 240 2.55 -13.03 0.27
C LEU A 240 2.90 -14.53 0.16
N GLY A 241 3.02 -15.07 -1.05
CA GLY A 241 3.47 -16.43 -1.30
C GLY A 241 4.92 -16.64 -0.87
N SER A 242 5.33 -17.90 -0.66
CA SER A 242 6.67 -18.27 -0.18
C SER A 242 7.79 -17.75 -1.06
N MET A 243 8.85 -17.25 -0.44
CA MET A 243 10.09 -16.78 -1.09
C MET A 243 11.31 -17.16 -0.28
N THR A 244 12.46 -17.31 -0.95
CA THR A 244 13.74 -17.43 -0.25
C THR A 244 14.14 -16.07 0.33
N VAL A 245 14.25 -15.97 1.66
CA VAL A 245 14.57 -14.75 2.38
C VAL A 245 16.06 -14.74 2.75
N PRO A 246 16.84 -13.74 2.30
CA PRO A 246 18.24 -13.60 2.70
C PRO A 246 18.40 -13.31 4.20
N GLN A 247 19.52 -13.70 4.77
CA GLN A 247 19.83 -13.46 6.19
C GLN A 247 19.96 -11.97 6.54
N ASP A 248 20.26 -11.13 5.57
CA ASP A 248 20.36 -9.67 5.69
C ASP A 248 19.13 -8.93 5.18
N ALA A 249 18.02 -9.64 4.92
CA ALA A 249 16.77 -9.01 4.51
C ALA A 249 16.31 -7.94 5.52
N PRO A 250 15.79 -6.79 5.06
CA PRO A 250 15.38 -5.71 5.95
C PRO A 250 14.13 -6.08 6.76
N PRO A 251 13.81 -5.36 7.84
CA PRO A 251 12.50 -5.43 8.47
C PRO A 251 11.38 -5.19 7.46
N MET A 252 10.29 -5.95 7.57
CA MET A 252 9.13 -5.87 6.67
C MET A 252 7.84 -5.56 7.44
N PHE A 253 7.09 -4.57 6.94
CA PHE A 253 5.69 -4.35 7.27
C PHE A 253 4.82 -4.89 6.14
N ALA A 254 3.80 -5.68 6.44
CA ALA A 254 2.87 -6.20 5.44
C ALA A 254 1.42 -5.95 5.88
N ALA A 255 0.56 -5.55 4.94
CA ALA A 255 -0.86 -5.33 5.19
C ALA A 255 -1.71 -5.77 4.00
N ILE A 256 -2.78 -6.52 4.27
CA ILE A 256 -3.72 -7.00 3.26
C ILE A 256 -5.12 -7.13 3.89
N ALA A 257 -6.16 -7.15 3.05
CA ALA A 257 -7.52 -7.47 3.50
C ALA A 257 -7.88 -8.92 3.14
N ALA A 258 -8.61 -9.59 4.03
CA ALA A 258 -9.05 -10.97 3.81
C ALA A 258 -10.07 -11.07 2.66
N ASP A 259 -10.82 -10.01 2.41
CA ASP A 259 -11.76 -9.88 1.30
C ASP A 259 -11.11 -9.38 -0.01
N ASP A 260 -9.78 -9.29 -0.08
CA ASP A 260 -9.06 -8.94 -1.31
C ASP A 260 -9.28 -10.02 -2.38
N PRO A 261 -9.93 -9.71 -3.53
CA PRO A 261 -10.27 -10.71 -4.53
C PRO A 261 -9.05 -11.25 -5.30
N LEU A 262 -7.89 -10.61 -5.21
CA LEU A 262 -6.67 -11.02 -5.91
C LEU A 262 -5.76 -11.87 -5.03
N PHE A 263 -5.59 -11.50 -3.78
CA PHE A 263 -4.59 -12.10 -2.90
C PHE A 263 -5.12 -12.52 -1.52
N GLY A 264 -6.32 -12.10 -1.10
CA GLY A 264 -6.86 -12.39 0.24
C GLY A 264 -7.09 -13.87 0.52
N ASN A 265 -7.42 -14.66 -0.51
CA ASN A 265 -7.63 -16.12 -0.41
C ASN A 265 -6.36 -16.95 -0.69
N ARG A 266 -5.18 -16.32 -0.74
CA ARG A 266 -3.90 -17.00 -0.95
C ARG A 266 -3.20 -17.26 0.38
N ASP A 267 -2.14 -18.07 0.36
CA ASP A 267 -1.32 -18.27 1.55
C ASP A 267 -0.47 -17.04 1.88
N PHE A 268 -0.01 -16.97 3.14
CA PHE A 268 0.84 -15.91 3.68
C PHE A 268 2.23 -16.42 4.07
N LYS A 269 2.73 -17.45 3.38
CA LYS A 269 3.99 -18.13 3.70
C LYS A 269 5.20 -17.21 3.73
N LEU A 270 5.15 -16.09 3.00
CA LEU A 270 6.19 -15.05 3.07
C LEU A 270 6.42 -14.57 4.51
N ILE A 271 5.36 -14.47 5.32
CA ILE A 271 5.49 -14.06 6.73
C ILE A 271 6.27 -15.10 7.53
N ASP A 272 5.98 -16.40 7.31
CA ASP A 272 6.69 -17.48 7.97
C ASP A 272 8.15 -17.58 7.47
N ASP A 273 8.40 -17.34 6.20
CA ASP A 273 9.75 -17.34 5.62
C ASP A 273 10.61 -16.20 6.23
N TRP A 274 10.02 -14.99 6.43
CA TRP A 274 10.69 -13.87 7.10
C TRP A 274 11.05 -14.21 8.55
N ARG A 275 10.11 -14.85 9.28
CA ARG A 275 10.32 -15.31 10.65
C ARG A 275 11.37 -16.42 10.73
N ALA A 276 11.35 -17.37 9.80
CA ALA A 276 12.32 -18.46 9.72
C ALA A 276 13.75 -17.95 9.44
N ALA A 277 13.87 -16.85 8.66
CA ALA A 277 15.14 -16.15 8.45
C ALA A 277 15.55 -15.26 9.66
N HIS A 278 14.80 -15.28 10.78
CA HIS A 278 14.99 -14.41 11.94
C HIS A 278 15.00 -12.92 11.61
N ARG A 279 14.22 -12.52 10.59
CA ARG A 279 14.07 -11.11 10.21
C ARG A 279 12.80 -10.52 10.81
N PRO A 280 12.84 -9.25 11.29
CA PRO A 280 11.65 -8.60 11.84
C PRO A 280 10.55 -8.49 10.79
N VAL A 281 9.33 -8.86 11.17
CA VAL A 281 8.14 -8.73 10.32
C VAL A 281 6.94 -8.35 11.18
N GLU A 282 6.15 -7.40 10.69
CA GLU A 282 4.84 -7.06 11.22
C GLU A 282 3.80 -7.29 10.12
N PHE A 283 2.71 -7.99 10.44
CA PHE A 283 1.67 -8.36 9.49
C PHE A 283 0.28 -7.99 9.98
N HIS A 284 -0.48 -7.27 9.16
CA HIS A 284 -1.86 -6.88 9.40
C HIS A 284 -2.77 -7.54 8.38
N LEU A 285 -3.62 -8.45 8.83
CA LEU A 285 -4.73 -9.01 8.06
C LEU A 285 -6.02 -8.32 8.50
N TYR A 286 -6.51 -7.40 7.69
CA TYR A 286 -7.79 -6.73 7.92
C TYR A 286 -8.94 -7.62 7.45
N GLU A 287 -10.04 -7.66 8.21
CA GLU A 287 -11.22 -8.43 7.81
C GLU A 287 -11.78 -7.95 6.46
N GLN A 288 -11.84 -6.63 6.28
CA GLN A 288 -12.39 -5.98 5.09
C GLN A 288 -11.50 -4.82 4.63
N GLY A 289 -11.54 -4.55 3.34
CA GLY A 289 -10.80 -3.49 2.68
C GLY A 289 -10.81 -3.62 1.16
N GLY A 290 -10.96 -4.84 0.68
CA GLY A 290 -10.81 -5.17 -0.74
C GLY A 290 -9.37 -4.99 -1.21
N HIS A 291 -9.15 -4.98 -2.52
CA HIS A 291 -7.87 -4.64 -3.13
C HIS A 291 -7.75 -3.14 -3.38
N GLY A 292 -6.55 -2.56 -3.22
CA GLY A 292 -6.30 -1.16 -3.58
C GLY A 292 -6.87 -0.14 -2.58
N PHE A 293 -6.98 -0.49 -1.29
CA PHE A 293 -7.51 0.46 -0.30
C PHE A 293 -6.64 1.72 -0.15
N GLY A 294 -5.31 1.63 -0.23
CA GLY A 294 -4.40 2.78 -0.20
C GLY A 294 -4.79 3.83 0.83
N MET A 295 -4.83 5.10 0.40
CA MET A 295 -5.25 6.24 1.23
C MET A 295 -6.74 6.59 1.08
N TYR A 296 -7.51 5.80 0.32
CA TYR A 296 -8.95 6.06 0.22
C TYR A 296 -9.63 5.93 1.58
N PRO A 297 -10.44 6.93 1.98
CA PRO A 297 -11.24 6.82 3.20
C PRO A 297 -12.27 5.70 3.03
N LYS A 298 -12.25 4.74 3.96
CA LYS A 298 -13.18 3.61 4.02
C LYS A 298 -13.74 3.46 5.42
N ALA A 299 -14.93 2.89 5.53
CA ALA A 299 -15.54 2.55 6.81
C ALA A 299 -14.99 1.25 7.43
N THR A 300 -13.89 0.72 6.91
CA THR A 300 -13.23 -0.52 7.34
C THR A 300 -11.97 -0.21 8.14
N THR A 301 -11.53 -1.15 8.97
CA THR A 301 -10.31 -1.01 9.79
C THR A 301 -9.04 -0.91 8.96
N SER A 302 -9.07 -1.31 7.68
CA SER A 302 -7.96 -1.14 6.75
C SER A 302 -7.53 0.32 6.55
N THR A 303 -8.41 1.30 6.81
CA THR A 303 -8.05 2.74 6.85
C THR A 303 -6.92 3.04 7.85
N GLY A 304 -6.75 2.25 8.90
CA GLY A 304 -5.71 2.43 9.92
C GLY A 304 -4.30 1.93 9.52
N TRP A 305 -4.13 1.35 8.32
CA TRP A 305 -2.85 0.77 7.91
C TRP A 305 -1.69 1.76 7.94
N PHE A 306 -1.93 3.01 7.51
CA PHE A 306 -0.89 4.03 7.44
C PHE A 306 -0.39 4.43 8.84
N ASP A 307 -1.29 4.60 9.80
CA ASP A 307 -0.91 4.91 11.19
C ASP A 307 -0.17 3.73 11.85
N ALA A 308 -0.54 2.49 11.52
CA ALA A 308 0.20 1.30 11.96
C ALA A 308 1.61 1.28 11.36
N PHE A 309 1.75 1.54 10.07
CA PHE A 309 3.05 1.64 9.39
C PHE A 309 3.93 2.74 10.00
N VAL A 310 3.37 3.93 10.26
CA VAL A 310 4.13 5.04 10.87
C VAL A 310 4.61 4.67 12.28
N ARG A 311 3.77 4.04 13.10
CA ARG A 311 4.19 3.55 14.43
C ARG A 311 5.27 2.48 14.33
N TRP A 312 5.17 1.59 13.35
CA TRP A 312 6.14 0.55 13.11
C TRP A 312 7.51 1.12 12.71
N ILE A 313 7.58 2.07 11.79
CA ILE A 313 8.86 2.71 11.42
C ILE A 313 9.43 3.55 12.58
N ASP A 314 8.58 4.14 13.44
CA ASP A 314 9.03 4.83 14.66
C ASP A 314 9.65 3.86 15.68
N MET A 315 9.04 2.70 15.89
CA MET A 315 9.58 1.62 16.72
C MET A 315 10.97 1.18 16.24
N HIS A 316 11.22 1.19 14.93
CA HIS A 316 12.52 0.95 14.31
C HIS A 316 13.46 2.17 14.35
N GLY A 317 13.08 3.26 15.02
CA GLY A 317 13.88 4.46 15.19
C GLY A 317 13.94 5.38 13.98
N MET A 318 13.14 5.13 12.93
CA MET A 318 13.16 5.92 11.68
C MET A 318 12.64 7.34 11.87
N LEU A 319 11.81 7.62 12.88
CA LEU A 319 11.34 8.98 13.17
C LEU A 319 12.22 9.76 14.14
N LYS A 320 13.23 9.10 14.72
CA LYS A 320 14.20 9.79 15.59
C LYS A 320 15.11 10.66 14.73
N ARG A 321 15.25 11.94 15.11
CA ARG A 321 16.20 12.83 14.42
C ARG A 321 17.63 12.29 14.54
N ALA A 322 18.40 12.35 13.47
CA ALA A 322 19.85 12.20 13.56
C ALA A 322 20.39 13.28 14.52
N ARG A 323 21.19 12.89 15.50
CA ARG A 323 21.86 13.82 16.42
C ARG A 323 22.99 14.52 15.73
#